data_8e68b9f9c020187a88be8f2e9a30324f
#
_entry.id   8e68b9f9c020187a88be8f2e9a30324f
#
_cell.length_a   1.000
_cell.length_b   1.000
_cell.length_c   1.000
_cell.angle_alpha   90.00
_cell.angle_beta   90.00
_cell.angle_gamma   90.00
#
_symmetry.space_group_name_H-M   'P 1'
#
loop_
_entity.id
_entity.type
_entity.pdbx_description
1 polymer ?
#
loop_
_entity_poly.entity_id
_entity_poly.type
_entity_poly.pdbx_seq_one_letter_code
_entity_poly.pdbx_strand_id
1 'polypeptide(L)'
;MAGTRGGVGRIAAMGIALAVALVLVIAGAARAGKYSVAQCGWFVGADADWADNTGGLRFRPDAFCVPAPGADPFDGMHMKTLTREGQPAVAGTHFGRWRWNAPPGTGITKVRASWWHALHDGLEQRVGVVGPGGFEPFRSAASTDTTPTEFVAGFATPMAALEDRLLCAKAESRACSFAVPSWSSLRALTITLDDPQAPGAVIGGELLDGGWQRGGQGISISAGDVGSGLRFAETTLDGARVGLTELPCAKVSIAGEWRGTRMRPCETGAQLQHPVSTTAFSDGPHSVSACVVDFAANAGCAPARTVLIDNNPPAHPRPVMLAGGQGWRRTNDFDLTWTNPEQGSASPIVGAGWRLTGPGRFDSGAQFAAGRDRAALENLTVPAAGEYPLKLWLRDEAGNEAPAAAIELPLRFDDVPPGVAFATVDPGEGALREVSAAVSDTHSGPASGTVFFKRAGTPAWSELPTKLTRAGGPGDATLTAPLPDLGPGTYLFRADVADVAGNTASTTRRADGTEMSLRREAPTGALLFARLRGARGRGDSLTVPFGTAAMLGGRLTRVDGAGIAGRLVRVVARPLRGAVLPTESETVRTGERGGFELRLGPGPSRRITVSFAGDE
;
A
#
# COMPACT_ATOMS: atom_id res chain seq x y z
N MET A 1 0.48 68.17 4.55
CA MET A 1 1.47 68.04 5.62
C MET A 1 1.54 66.61 6.05
N ALA A 2 2.66 65.99 5.84
CA ALA A 2 3.28 64.83 6.46
C ALA A 2 2.32 63.62 6.74
N GLY A 3 2.58 62.42 6.29
CA GLY A 3 3.81 61.72 5.91
C GLY A 3 3.75 60.36 6.53
N THR A 4 3.51 59.37 5.74
CA THR A 4 3.31 57.98 6.15
C THR A 4 4.47 57.11 5.70
N ARG A 5 4.99 56.27 6.54
CA ARG A 5 5.94 55.23 6.15
C ARG A 5 5.34 53.87 6.48
N GLY A 6 5.19 53.08 5.43
CA GLY A 6 4.84 51.68 5.47
C GLY A 6 5.97 50.79 5.95
N GLY A 7 5.61 49.80 6.76
CA GLY A 7 6.48 48.70 7.16
C GLY A 7 6.38 47.54 6.18
N VAL A 8 7.50 47.24 5.52
CA VAL A 8 7.64 46.06 4.70
C VAL A 8 8.14 44.92 5.60
N GLY A 9 7.31 43.91 5.77
CA GLY A 9 7.67 42.67 6.46
C GLY A 9 8.72 41.87 5.62
N ARG A 10 9.90 41.71 6.21
CA ARG A 10 10.94 40.82 5.66
C ARG A 10 10.57 39.38 5.93
N ILE A 11 10.20 38.65 4.90
CA ILE A 11 10.18 37.19 4.90
C ILE A 11 11.65 36.74 4.83
N ALA A 12 12.12 36.14 5.91
CA ALA A 12 13.41 35.48 5.95
C ALA A 12 13.33 34.20 5.14
N ALA A 13 13.88 34.22 3.94
CA ALA A 13 14.16 33.02 3.18
C ALA A 13 15.34 32.30 3.84
N MET A 14 15.06 31.19 4.49
CA MET A 14 16.05 30.27 5.02
C MET A 14 16.66 29.51 3.81
N GLY A 15 17.80 29.99 3.31
CA GLY A 15 18.57 29.32 2.29
C GLY A 15 19.16 28.03 2.83
N ILE A 16 18.64 26.90 2.39
CA ILE A 16 19.30 25.61 2.52
C ILE A 16 20.51 25.66 1.57
N ALA A 17 21.69 25.79 2.14
CA ALA A 17 22.94 25.64 1.42
C ALA A 17 23.09 24.16 1.03
N LEU A 18 22.72 23.83 -0.18
CA LEU A 18 23.01 22.56 -0.82
C LEU A 18 24.53 22.55 -1.07
N ALA A 19 25.29 21.85 -0.24
CA ALA A 19 26.68 21.54 -0.51
C ALA A 19 26.72 20.54 -1.68
N VAL A 20 26.73 21.07 -2.89
CA VAL A 20 27.08 20.31 -4.09
C VAL A 20 28.56 19.97 -3.96
N ALA A 21 28.87 18.78 -3.47
CA ALA A 21 30.19 18.17 -3.63
C ALA A 21 30.34 17.91 -5.14
N LEU A 22 30.95 18.87 -5.82
CA LEU A 22 31.35 18.76 -7.21
C LEU A 22 32.45 17.67 -7.26
N VAL A 23 32.04 16.42 -7.45
CA VAL A 23 32.97 15.38 -7.88
C VAL A 23 33.34 15.75 -9.31
N LEU A 24 34.45 16.45 -9.45
CA LEU A 24 35.11 16.61 -10.72
C LEU A 24 35.47 15.20 -11.23
N VAL A 25 34.62 14.66 -12.09
CA VAL A 25 35.06 13.63 -13.02
C VAL A 25 36.04 14.34 -13.95
N ILE A 26 37.29 14.37 -13.54
CA ILE A 26 38.39 14.73 -14.42
C ILE A 26 38.49 13.57 -15.40
N ALA A 27 37.89 13.72 -16.58
CA ALA A 27 38.35 13.07 -17.79
C ALA A 27 39.72 13.68 -18.11
N GLY A 28 40.67 13.55 -17.19
CA GLY A 28 42.06 13.85 -17.40
C GLY A 28 42.68 12.68 -18.13
N ALA A 29 43.44 12.95 -19.16
CA ALA A 29 44.34 12.00 -19.76
C ALA A 29 44.96 11.13 -18.66
N ALA A 30 44.84 9.82 -18.81
CA ALA A 30 45.32 8.82 -17.83
C ALA A 30 46.77 9.19 -17.43
N ARG A 31 46.92 9.85 -16.28
CA ARG A 31 48.21 9.92 -15.63
C ARG A 31 48.48 8.53 -15.16
N ALA A 32 49.55 7.89 -15.68
CA ALA A 32 50.01 6.63 -15.23
C ALA A 32 50.10 6.64 -13.69
N GLY A 33 49.28 5.81 -13.05
CA GLY A 33 49.32 5.65 -11.61
C GLY A 33 50.66 5.07 -11.20
N LYS A 34 51.10 5.43 -10.02
CA LYS A 34 52.34 4.84 -9.44
C LYS A 34 52.05 4.24 -8.10
N TYR A 35 52.62 3.09 -7.86
CA TYR A 35 52.56 2.48 -6.55
C TYR A 35 53.95 2.05 -6.11
N SER A 36 54.11 1.92 -4.82
CA SER A 36 55.37 1.45 -4.24
C SER A 36 55.17 0.12 -3.51
N VAL A 37 56.16 -0.73 -3.62
CA VAL A 37 56.24 -2.02 -2.96
C VAL A 37 57.40 -2.01 -1.97
N ALA A 38 57.10 -2.36 -0.74
CA ALA A 38 58.12 -2.54 0.29
C ALA A 38 58.56 -4.02 0.34
N GLN A 39 59.85 -4.27 0.31
CA GLN A 39 60.43 -5.58 0.35
C GLN A 39 61.53 -5.62 1.41
N CYS A 40 61.60 -6.72 2.14
CA CYS A 40 62.64 -7.01 3.10
C CYS A 40 63.03 -5.84 4.02
N GLY A 41 62.15 -5.49 4.91
CA GLY A 41 62.36 -4.45 5.91
C GLY A 41 61.06 -4.16 6.66
N TRP A 42 61.12 -3.78 7.92
CA TRP A 42 60.00 -3.34 8.74
C TRP A 42 58.71 -4.12 8.52
N PHE A 43 58.65 -5.41 8.97
CA PHE A 43 57.46 -6.25 8.94
C PHE A 43 57.04 -6.82 7.57
N VAL A 44 57.90 -6.78 6.57
CA VAL A 44 57.56 -7.26 5.22
C VAL A 44 58.60 -8.31 4.79
N GLY A 45 58.09 -9.45 4.31
CA GLY A 45 58.89 -10.47 3.65
C GLY A 45 59.43 -10.05 2.27
N ALA A 46 60.01 -10.94 1.53
CA ALA A 46 60.42 -10.72 0.15
C ALA A 46 59.48 -11.46 -0.81
N ASP A 47 59.04 -10.76 -1.88
CA ASP A 47 58.32 -11.31 -3.05
C ASP A 47 59.28 -11.35 -4.24
N ALA A 48 60.34 -12.16 -4.13
CA ALA A 48 61.37 -12.26 -5.11
C ALA A 48 61.64 -13.70 -5.52
N ASP A 49 62.01 -13.90 -6.76
CA ASP A 49 62.46 -15.16 -7.30
C ASP A 49 63.96 -15.34 -7.03
N TRP A 50 64.31 -16.50 -6.53
CA TRP A 50 65.71 -16.91 -6.42
C TRP A 50 66.14 -17.76 -7.63
N ALA A 51 67.31 -17.49 -8.13
CA ALA A 51 67.96 -18.38 -9.12
C ALA A 51 69.47 -18.42 -8.89
N ASP A 52 70.00 -19.61 -9.01
CA ASP A 52 71.43 -19.88 -9.09
C ASP A 52 71.73 -20.61 -10.40
N ASN A 53 72.48 -19.99 -11.27
CA ASN A 53 72.81 -20.59 -12.60
C ASN A 53 74.01 -21.55 -12.53
N THR A 54 74.50 -21.88 -11.37
CA THR A 54 75.63 -22.83 -11.18
C THR A 54 75.18 -24.25 -10.93
N GLY A 55 73.87 -24.55 -11.07
CA GLY A 55 73.31 -25.85 -10.71
C GLY A 55 73.11 -26.08 -9.21
N GLY A 56 72.95 -25.00 -8.42
CA GLY A 56 72.45 -25.03 -7.03
C GLY A 56 73.48 -25.36 -5.95
N LEU A 57 74.77 -25.24 -6.22
CA LEU A 57 75.75 -25.67 -5.29
C LEU A 57 76.81 -24.61 -4.83
N ARG A 58 76.71 -23.39 -5.36
CA ARG A 58 77.73 -22.35 -5.08
C ARG A 58 77.27 -21.12 -4.37
N PHE A 59 76.02 -20.71 -4.61
CA PHE A 59 75.36 -19.60 -3.98
C PHE A 59 74.15 -20.05 -3.21
N ARG A 60 73.90 -19.46 -2.07
CA ARG A 60 72.74 -19.78 -1.22
C ARG A 60 71.98 -18.49 -0.92
N PRO A 61 70.65 -18.50 -1.11
CA PRO A 61 69.82 -17.46 -0.59
C PRO A 61 69.69 -17.62 0.94
N ASP A 62 69.67 -16.49 1.64
CA ASP A 62 69.45 -16.43 3.08
C ASP A 62 68.67 -15.15 3.37
N ALA A 63 67.33 -15.24 3.34
CA ALA A 63 66.45 -14.07 3.51
C ALA A 63 65.91 -14.04 4.93
N PHE A 64 66.46 -13.16 5.75
CA PHE A 64 65.97 -12.82 7.08
C PHE A 64 65.19 -11.49 6.99
N CYS A 65 64.03 -11.52 6.38
CA CYS A 65 63.24 -10.31 6.16
C CYS A 65 62.17 -10.06 7.23
N VAL A 66 62.06 -10.93 8.23
CA VAL A 66 61.08 -10.79 9.31
C VAL A 66 61.77 -10.13 10.50
N PRO A 67 61.31 -8.99 11.01
CA PRO A 67 61.88 -8.39 12.19
C PRO A 67 61.54 -9.23 13.40
N ALA A 68 62.55 -9.82 14.04
CA ALA A 68 62.45 -10.18 15.44
C ALA A 68 62.77 -8.93 16.27
N PRO A 69 62.10 -8.68 17.43
CA PRO A 69 62.53 -7.67 18.39
C PRO A 69 63.92 -8.00 18.85
N GLY A 70 64.92 -7.15 18.58
CA GLY A 70 66.35 -7.42 18.80
C GLY A 70 67.08 -7.89 17.54
N ALA A 71 66.52 -7.54 16.36
CA ALA A 71 67.05 -7.93 15.08
C ALA A 71 68.57 -7.65 14.97
N ASP A 72 69.27 -8.68 14.57
CA ASP A 72 70.62 -8.67 14.13
C ASP A 72 70.88 -7.56 13.10
N PRO A 73 71.92 -6.77 13.13
CA PRO A 73 72.29 -5.82 12.09
C PRO A 73 72.39 -6.46 10.70
N PHE A 74 72.25 -7.76 10.59
CA PHE A 74 72.24 -8.54 9.33
C PHE A 74 70.89 -8.89 8.76
N ASP A 75 69.77 -8.29 9.24
CA ASP A 75 68.47 -8.48 8.62
C ASP A 75 68.44 -7.94 7.20
N GLY A 76 68.18 -8.80 6.25
CA GLY A 76 68.14 -8.44 4.83
C GLY A 76 67.99 -9.64 3.92
N MET A 77 67.89 -9.39 2.62
CA MET A 77 68.02 -10.42 1.60
C MET A 77 69.49 -10.66 1.33
N HIS A 78 70.01 -11.76 1.81
CA HIS A 78 71.41 -12.11 1.69
C HIS A 78 71.59 -13.14 0.58
N MET A 79 72.73 -13.01 -0.12
CA MET A 79 73.31 -14.07 -0.91
C MET A 79 74.69 -14.35 -0.35
N LYS A 80 74.95 -15.62 -0.11
CA LYS A 80 76.26 -16.04 0.38
C LYS A 80 76.88 -17.17 -0.44
N THR A 81 78.18 -17.16 -0.50
CA THR A 81 78.90 -18.26 -1.12
C THR A 81 78.97 -19.44 -0.16
N LEU A 82 78.82 -20.65 -0.72
CA LEU A 82 79.06 -21.87 0.06
C LEU A 82 80.53 -22.24 -0.05
N THR A 83 81.22 -22.29 1.13
CA THR A 83 82.56 -22.77 1.19
C THR A 83 82.60 -24.31 0.96
N ARG A 84 83.00 -24.70 -0.24
CA ARG A 84 83.33 -26.10 -0.56
C ARG A 84 84.77 -26.12 -1.00
N GLU A 85 85.60 -26.94 -0.31
CA GLU A 85 86.98 -27.22 -0.75
C GLU A 85 86.96 -27.82 -2.17
N GLY A 86 87.71 -27.21 -3.09
CA GLY A 86 88.04 -27.80 -4.37
C GLY A 86 87.23 -27.43 -5.62
N GLN A 87 86.26 -26.54 -5.52
CA GLN A 87 85.52 -26.08 -6.72
C GLN A 87 85.48 -24.57 -6.88
N PRO A 88 86.32 -23.98 -7.70
CA PRO A 88 86.28 -22.55 -8.00
C PRO A 88 85.08 -22.14 -8.82
N ALA A 89 84.55 -20.91 -8.60
CA ALA A 89 83.57 -20.34 -9.50
C ALA A 89 84.16 -19.89 -10.84
N VAL A 90 83.54 -20.25 -11.92
CA VAL A 90 83.99 -19.82 -13.26
C VAL A 90 83.63 -18.33 -13.50
N ALA A 91 84.64 -17.59 -13.94
CA ALA A 91 84.50 -16.18 -14.20
C ALA A 91 83.42 -15.87 -15.26
N GLY A 92 82.64 -14.81 -15.06
CA GLY A 92 81.76 -14.20 -16.03
C GLY A 92 80.39 -14.87 -16.26
N THR A 93 80.27 -16.17 -15.91
CA THR A 93 79.07 -16.96 -16.22
C THR A 93 78.28 -17.42 -14.98
N HIS A 94 78.92 -17.56 -13.81
CA HIS A 94 78.29 -18.07 -12.61
C HIS A 94 77.82 -16.98 -11.68
N PHE A 95 76.53 -16.93 -11.36
CA PHE A 95 75.92 -15.99 -10.44
C PHE A 95 74.74 -16.59 -9.66
N GLY A 96 74.56 -16.14 -8.42
CA GLY A 96 73.31 -16.22 -7.72
C GLY A 96 72.55 -14.87 -7.83
N ARG A 97 71.24 -14.90 -7.87
CA ARG A 97 70.44 -13.68 -7.97
C ARG A 97 69.12 -13.73 -7.25
N TRP A 98 68.73 -12.59 -6.68
CA TRP A 98 67.37 -12.25 -6.37
C TRP A 98 66.78 -11.47 -7.54
N ARG A 99 65.50 -11.73 -7.90
CA ARG A 99 64.81 -11.05 -8.98
C ARG A 99 63.40 -10.67 -8.58
N TRP A 100 63.00 -9.41 -8.78
CA TRP A 100 61.69 -8.87 -8.60
C TRP A 100 61.14 -8.54 -10.00
N ASN A 101 60.14 -9.30 -10.44
CA ASN A 101 59.51 -9.08 -11.74
C ASN A 101 58.40 -8.04 -11.62
N ALA A 102 58.38 -7.04 -12.48
CA ALA A 102 57.23 -6.15 -12.64
C ALA A 102 56.03 -7.00 -13.10
N PRO A 103 54.83 -6.84 -12.51
CA PRO A 103 53.64 -7.46 -13.02
C PRO A 103 53.37 -7.07 -14.48
N PRO A 104 52.70 -7.93 -15.29
CA PRO A 104 52.29 -7.56 -16.64
C PRO A 104 51.55 -6.22 -16.66
N GLY A 105 51.82 -5.38 -17.63
CA GLY A 105 51.26 -4.06 -17.77
C GLY A 105 51.92 -2.97 -16.94
N THR A 106 52.86 -3.32 -16.03
CA THR A 106 53.57 -2.37 -15.15
C THR A 106 55.07 -2.34 -15.48
N GLY A 107 55.80 -1.38 -14.88
CA GLY A 107 57.24 -1.33 -14.98
C GLY A 107 57.92 -0.56 -13.86
N ILE A 108 59.11 -1.00 -13.48
CA ILE A 108 59.88 -0.40 -12.39
C ILE A 108 60.47 0.92 -12.86
N THR A 109 60.18 1.98 -12.11
CA THR A 109 60.68 3.34 -12.41
C THR A 109 61.62 3.91 -11.37
N LYS A 110 61.62 3.36 -10.13
CA LYS A 110 62.49 3.81 -9.06
C LYS A 110 62.77 2.70 -8.07
N VAL A 111 63.97 2.66 -7.56
CA VAL A 111 64.42 1.75 -6.51
C VAL A 111 65.11 2.53 -5.41
N ARG A 112 64.81 2.22 -4.15
CA ARG A 112 65.54 2.69 -2.96
C ARG A 112 65.83 1.50 -2.09
N ALA A 113 67.09 1.35 -1.63
CA ALA A 113 67.47 0.29 -0.70
C ALA A 113 68.69 0.69 0.11
N SER A 114 68.93 -0.03 1.20
CA SER A 114 70.23 -0.07 1.84
C SER A 114 70.92 -1.36 1.41
N TRP A 115 72.21 -1.26 1.13
CA TRP A 115 73.02 -2.39 0.73
C TRP A 115 74.31 -2.43 1.53
N TRP A 116 74.89 -3.60 1.75
CA TRP A 116 76.19 -3.87 2.33
C TRP A 116 76.66 -5.26 1.92
N HIS A 117 77.96 -5.49 2.02
CA HIS A 117 78.54 -6.70 1.47
C HIS A 117 79.94 -7.02 2.13
N ALA A 118 80.31 -8.26 2.17
CA ALA A 118 81.63 -8.73 2.39
C ALA A 118 82.07 -9.58 1.22
N LEU A 119 82.92 -9.04 0.36
CA LEU A 119 83.31 -9.62 -0.89
C LEU A 119 84.78 -9.86 -0.95
N HIS A 120 85.17 -11.07 -1.30
CA HIS A 120 86.50 -11.53 -1.34
C HIS A 120 86.86 -12.19 -2.68
N ASP A 121 88.11 -12.20 -3.05
CA ASP A 121 88.71 -12.90 -4.19
C ASP A 121 88.01 -12.67 -5.54
N GLY A 122 87.66 -11.43 -5.88
CA GLY A 122 87.08 -11.06 -7.14
C GLY A 122 85.57 -11.35 -7.31
N LEU A 123 84.87 -11.60 -6.22
CA LEU A 123 83.45 -11.61 -6.19
C LEU A 123 82.89 -10.17 -6.24
N GLU A 124 81.81 -9.95 -6.94
CA GLU A 124 81.16 -8.65 -7.12
C GLU A 124 79.66 -8.77 -6.88
N GLN A 125 79.13 -7.84 -6.15
CA GLN A 125 77.68 -7.59 -6.12
C GLN A 125 77.31 -6.57 -7.18
N ARG A 126 76.28 -6.88 -7.99
CA ARG A 126 75.67 -5.97 -8.95
C ARG A 126 74.20 -5.89 -8.73
N VAL A 127 73.72 -4.68 -8.41
CA VAL A 127 72.28 -4.34 -8.43
C VAL A 127 71.97 -3.67 -9.73
N GLY A 128 71.01 -4.18 -10.47
CA GLY A 128 70.64 -3.69 -11.79
C GLY A 128 69.23 -3.95 -12.17
N VAL A 129 68.79 -3.40 -13.29
CA VAL A 129 67.46 -3.57 -13.85
C VAL A 129 67.53 -4.39 -15.14
N VAL A 130 66.41 -5.04 -15.47
CA VAL A 130 66.27 -5.77 -16.73
C VAL A 130 65.33 -4.99 -17.62
N GLY A 131 65.90 -4.45 -18.69
CA GLY A 131 65.21 -3.77 -19.78
C GLY A 131 65.21 -4.58 -21.06
N PRO A 132 64.82 -3.98 -22.19
CA PRO A 132 64.88 -4.62 -23.52
C PRO A 132 66.28 -5.05 -23.92
N GLY A 133 67.31 -4.35 -23.47
CA GLY A 133 68.74 -4.66 -23.70
C GLY A 133 69.30 -5.75 -22.79
N GLY A 134 68.49 -6.30 -21.87
CA GLY A 134 68.93 -7.26 -20.89
C GLY A 134 69.24 -6.63 -19.49
N PHE A 135 70.15 -7.24 -18.75
CA PHE A 135 70.52 -6.77 -17.41
C PHE A 135 71.51 -5.59 -17.49
N GLU A 136 71.13 -4.49 -16.88
CA GLU A 136 71.90 -3.25 -16.81
C GLU A 136 72.21 -2.91 -15.34
N PRO A 137 73.45 -3.07 -14.87
CA PRO A 137 73.82 -2.73 -13.50
C PRO A 137 73.88 -1.22 -13.33
N PHE A 138 73.27 -0.71 -12.29
CA PHE A 138 73.37 0.70 -11.90
C PHE A 138 74.19 0.90 -10.61
N ARG A 139 74.51 -0.18 -9.91
CA ARG A 139 75.36 -0.20 -8.73
C ARG A 139 76.17 -1.48 -8.69
N SER A 140 77.47 -1.32 -8.39
CA SER A 140 78.39 -2.45 -8.29
C SER A 140 79.36 -2.24 -7.12
N ALA A 141 79.75 -3.33 -6.47
CA ALA A 141 80.83 -3.37 -5.44
C ALA A 141 81.67 -4.65 -5.56
N ALA A 142 82.94 -4.51 -5.42
CA ALA A 142 83.92 -5.60 -5.47
C ALA A 142 84.86 -5.66 -4.20
N SER A 143 84.57 -4.85 -3.20
CA SER A 143 85.31 -4.76 -1.92
C SER A 143 84.40 -5.14 -0.75
N THR A 144 84.99 -5.33 0.42
CA THR A 144 84.23 -5.52 1.64
C THR A 144 83.85 -4.16 2.25
N ASP A 145 82.53 -3.90 2.34
CA ASP A 145 81.95 -2.79 3.09
C ASP A 145 80.77 -3.33 3.89
N THR A 146 80.95 -3.44 5.17
CA THR A 146 79.91 -3.97 6.10
C THR A 146 79.07 -2.86 6.69
N THR A 147 79.21 -1.60 6.27
CA THR A 147 78.40 -0.46 6.67
C THR A 147 77.21 -0.34 5.73
N PRO A 148 75.94 -0.45 6.22
CA PRO A 148 74.79 -0.24 5.36
C PRO A 148 74.80 1.12 4.72
N THR A 149 74.79 1.17 3.38
CA THR A 149 74.78 2.40 2.59
C THR A 149 73.46 2.50 1.78
N GLU A 150 72.73 3.60 1.91
CA GLU A 150 71.53 3.82 1.17
C GLU A 150 71.83 4.25 -0.27
N PHE A 151 71.01 3.79 -1.21
CA PHE A 151 71.00 4.29 -2.58
C PHE A 151 69.58 4.51 -3.10
N VAL A 152 69.47 5.38 -4.10
CA VAL A 152 68.27 5.65 -4.85
C VAL A 152 68.64 5.66 -6.34
N ALA A 153 67.89 4.88 -7.15
CA ALA A 153 68.03 4.87 -8.59
C ALA A 153 66.66 5.11 -9.24
N GLY A 154 66.62 6.01 -10.27
CA GLY A 154 65.44 6.27 -11.05
C GLY A 154 65.68 5.93 -12.52
N PHE A 155 64.66 5.43 -13.22
CA PHE A 155 64.72 4.97 -14.61
C PHE A 155 63.79 5.79 -15.47
N ALA A 156 64.31 6.33 -16.59
CA ALA A 156 63.51 7.10 -17.52
C ALA A 156 62.46 6.29 -18.30
N THR A 157 62.80 5.00 -18.51
CA THR A 157 61.88 4.04 -19.13
C THR A 157 61.55 2.96 -18.07
N PRO A 158 60.29 2.49 -17.98
CA PRO A 158 59.89 1.43 -17.06
C PRO A 158 60.62 0.14 -17.38
N MET A 159 61.18 -0.53 -16.32
CA MET A 159 61.99 -1.72 -16.43
C MET A 159 61.18 -2.95 -16.06
N ALA A 160 61.43 -4.10 -16.71
CA ALA A 160 60.73 -5.34 -16.51
C ALA A 160 61.02 -6.03 -15.20
N ALA A 161 62.25 -5.88 -14.68
CA ALA A 161 62.63 -6.46 -13.39
C ALA A 161 63.78 -5.71 -12.70
N LEU A 162 63.90 -5.87 -11.42
CA LEU A 162 65.07 -5.56 -10.58
C LEU A 162 65.81 -6.87 -10.30
N GLU A 163 67.14 -6.85 -10.37
CA GLU A 163 67.98 -7.96 -9.93
C GLU A 163 69.08 -7.51 -9.01
N ASP A 164 69.38 -8.29 -7.98
CA ASP A 164 70.58 -8.26 -7.20
C ASP A 164 71.39 -9.53 -7.48
N ARG A 165 72.56 -9.40 -8.03
CA ARG A 165 73.43 -10.50 -8.44
C ARG A 165 74.72 -10.52 -7.64
N LEU A 166 75.12 -11.70 -7.19
CA LEU A 166 76.46 -12.00 -6.67
C LEU A 166 77.16 -12.90 -7.68
N LEU A 167 78.24 -12.42 -8.28
CA LEU A 167 78.90 -13.09 -9.39
C LEU A 167 80.45 -13.03 -9.24
N CYS A 168 81.16 -13.93 -9.99
CA CYS A 168 82.58 -13.86 -10.14
C CYS A 168 82.94 -12.90 -11.28
N ALA A 169 83.67 -11.79 -10.99
CA ALA A 169 84.01 -10.73 -11.94
C ALA A 169 85.47 -10.79 -12.43
N LYS A 170 86.18 -11.85 -12.14
CA LYS A 170 87.52 -12.05 -12.72
C LYS A 170 87.48 -12.23 -14.22
N ALA A 171 88.61 -11.99 -14.90
CA ALA A 171 88.73 -12.23 -16.33
C ALA A 171 88.53 -13.73 -16.64
N GLU A 172 88.00 -14.04 -17.85
CA GLU A 172 87.47 -15.36 -18.30
C GLU A 172 88.32 -16.56 -18.03
N SER A 173 89.59 -16.41 -17.77
CA SER A 173 90.51 -17.51 -17.45
C SER A 173 90.80 -17.73 -15.92
N ARG A 174 90.18 -16.89 -15.07
CA ARG A 174 90.42 -16.94 -13.62
C ARG A 174 89.16 -17.23 -12.85
N ALA A 175 89.24 -18.23 -11.96
CA ALA A 175 88.13 -18.53 -11.08
C ALA A 175 88.17 -17.77 -9.76
N CYS A 176 87.03 -17.41 -9.17
CA CYS A 176 86.92 -16.88 -7.81
C CYS A 176 87.03 -18.04 -6.79
N SER A 177 87.75 -17.82 -5.70
CA SER A 177 87.80 -18.76 -4.61
C SER A 177 86.67 -18.49 -3.60
N PHE A 178 86.17 -19.57 -3.04
CA PHE A 178 85.17 -19.49 -1.93
C PHE A 178 85.83 -19.90 -0.57
N ALA A 179 87.13 -19.84 -0.49
CA ALA A 179 87.87 -20.14 0.76
C ALA A 179 87.46 -19.19 1.90
N VAL A 180 87.18 -17.93 1.59
CA VAL A 180 86.62 -16.95 2.51
C VAL A 180 85.11 -16.74 2.14
N PRO A 181 84.20 -16.90 3.11
CA PRO A 181 82.78 -16.65 2.88
C PRO A 181 82.55 -15.21 2.40
N SER A 182 81.93 -15.09 1.25
CA SER A 182 81.49 -13.79 0.71
C SER A 182 79.99 -13.74 0.77
N TRP A 183 79.48 -12.57 1.04
CA TRP A 183 78.03 -12.34 1.07
C TRP A 183 77.66 -10.94 0.58
N SER A 184 76.45 -10.76 0.08
CA SER A 184 75.87 -9.51 -0.25
C SER A 184 74.48 -9.41 0.37
N SER A 185 74.00 -8.20 0.63
CA SER A 185 72.71 -7.94 1.27
C SER A 185 72.02 -6.71 0.70
N LEU A 186 70.69 -6.83 0.54
CA LEU A 186 69.75 -5.72 0.34
C LEU A 186 68.76 -5.67 1.47
N ARG A 187 68.51 -4.46 2.00
CA ARG A 187 67.53 -4.20 3.07
C ARG A 187 66.69 -2.98 2.80
N ALA A 188 65.49 -2.92 3.42
CA ALA A 188 64.56 -1.81 3.32
C ALA A 188 64.30 -1.39 1.86
N LEU A 189 64.24 -2.40 0.98
CA LEU A 189 64.01 -2.21 -0.44
C LEU A 189 62.62 -1.67 -0.69
N THR A 190 62.57 -0.54 -1.40
CA THR A 190 61.34 0.03 -1.92
C THR A 190 61.43 0.09 -3.43
N ILE A 191 60.50 -0.54 -4.13
CA ILE A 191 60.39 -0.55 -5.59
C ILE A 191 59.16 0.28 -5.95
N THR A 192 59.32 1.32 -6.78
CA THR A 192 58.22 2.08 -7.33
C THR A 192 57.94 1.64 -8.77
N LEU A 193 56.69 1.29 -9.01
CA LEU A 193 56.22 0.84 -10.31
C LEU A 193 55.28 1.87 -10.92
N ASP A 194 55.33 1.96 -12.22
CA ASP A 194 54.38 2.67 -13.05
C ASP A 194 53.32 1.69 -13.54
N ASP A 195 52.06 2.06 -13.39
CA ASP A 195 50.90 1.30 -13.84
C ASP A 195 50.03 2.22 -14.71
N PRO A 196 50.21 2.20 -16.02
CA PRO A 196 49.51 3.14 -16.93
C PRO A 196 48.09 2.72 -17.25
N GLN A 197 47.63 1.54 -16.82
CA GLN A 197 46.35 1.01 -17.24
C GLN A 197 45.28 1.17 -16.13
N ALA A 198 44.13 1.71 -16.52
CA ALA A 198 42.97 1.75 -15.64
C ALA A 198 42.26 0.40 -15.65
N PRO A 199 41.70 -0.03 -14.52
CA PRO A 199 40.88 -1.24 -14.47
C PRO A 199 39.61 -1.09 -15.30
N GLY A 200 39.05 -2.22 -15.76
CA GLY A 200 37.74 -2.27 -16.44
C GLY A 200 36.63 -2.66 -15.50
N ALA A 201 35.43 -2.12 -15.71
CA ALA A 201 34.21 -2.48 -15.01
C ALA A 201 33.02 -2.69 -15.94
N VAL A 202 32.21 -3.68 -15.63
CA VAL A 202 30.91 -3.96 -16.27
C VAL A 202 29.87 -4.11 -15.17
N ILE A 203 28.70 -3.48 -15.34
CA ILE A 203 27.59 -3.54 -14.39
C ILE A 203 26.39 -4.32 -14.96
N GLY A 204 25.69 -5.02 -14.10
CA GLY A 204 24.47 -5.78 -14.34
C GLY A 204 23.65 -5.92 -13.07
N GLY A 205 22.72 -6.87 -13.05
CA GLY A 205 21.88 -7.17 -11.87
C GLY A 205 20.49 -6.60 -11.93
N GLU A 206 19.68 -6.95 -10.93
CA GLU A 206 18.23 -6.71 -10.89
C GLU A 206 17.83 -5.26 -11.17
N LEU A 207 18.59 -4.30 -10.62
CA LEU A 207 18.31 -2.86 -10.85
C LEU A 207 18.41 -2.49 -12.35
N LEU A 208 19.14 -3.27 -13.16
CA LEU A 208 19.41 -3.01 -14.58
C LEU A 208 18.63 -3.91 -15.52
N ASP A 209 17.77 -4.82 -15.02
CA ASP A 209 17.02 -5.77 -15.83
C ASP A 209 15.90 -5.12 -16.68
N GLY A 210 15.71 -3.81 -16.53
CA GLY A 210 14.73 -3.03 -17.26
C GLY A 210 13.40 -2.91 -16.53
N GLY A 211 12.47 -2.09 -17.10
CA GLY A 211 11.21 -1.76 -16.45
C GLY A 211 11.38 -0.89 -15.20
N TRP A 212 10.29 -0.76 -14.46
CA TRP A 212 10.24 0.02 -13.23
C TRP A 212 10.72 -0.79 -12.03
N GLN A 213 11.59 -0.21 -11.22
CA GLN A 213 12.22 -0.83 -10.06
C GLN A 213 11.71 -0.22 -8.77
N ARG A 214 11.61 -1.02 -7.71
CA ARG A 214 11.20 -0.57 -6.36
C ARG A 214 11.88 -1.36 -5.25
N GLY A 215 11.96 -0.76 -4.06
CA GLY A 215 12.46 -1.44 -2.86
C GLY A 215 13.94 -1.76 -2.91
N GLY A 216 14.32 -2.91 -2.40
CA GLY A 216 15.70 -3.42 -2.42
C GLY A 216 16.01 -4.09 -3.75
N GLN A 217 17.10 -3.66 -4.40
CA GLN A 217 17.58 -4.17 -5.69
C GLN A 217 19.07 -4.49 -5.61
N GLY A 218 19.58 -5.31 -6.50
CA GLY A 218 20.99 -5.69 -6.58
C GLY A 218 21.69 -5.12 -7.81
N ILE A 219 22.93 -4.64 -7.63
CA ILE A 219 23.85 -4.33 -8.74
C ILE A 219 25.02 -5.28 -8.67
N SER A 220 25.27 -6.00 -9.75
CA SER A 220 26.46 -6.81 -9.94
C SER A 220 27.55 -6.02 -10.66
N ILE A 221 28.80 -6.16 -10.20
CA ILE A 221 29.95 -5.54 -10.82
C ILE A 221 30.94 -6.64 -11.16
N SER A 222 31.31 -6.77 -12.44
CA SER A 222 32.42 -7.58 -12.91
C SER A 222 33.57 -6.65 -13.23
N ALA A 223 34.69 -6.81 -12.52
CA ALA A 223 35.85 -5.94 -12.64
C ALA A 223 37.13 -6.73 -12.96
N GLY A 224 38.03 -6.10 -13.70
CA GLY A 224 39.31 -6.65 -14.05
C GLY A 224 40.40 -5.59 -14.19
N ASP A 225 41.63 -5.95 -13.77
CA ASP A 225 42.83 -5.14 -13.88
C ASP A 225 43.99 -6.01 -14.42
N VAL A 226 44.95 -5.39 -15.10
CA VAL A 226 46.14 -6.09 -15.59
C VAL A 226 47.34 -5.82 -14.71
N GLY A 227 47.41 -4.64 -14.10
CA GLY A 227 48.58 -4.13 -13.41
C GLY A 227 48.67 -4.43 -11.91
N SER A 228 48.41 -3.42 -11.12
CA SER A 228 48.57 -3.42 -9.65
C SER A 228 47.47 -4.20 -8.92
N GLY A 229 46.36 -4.52 -9.60
CA GLY A 229 45.20 -5.21 -9.08
C GLY A 229 44.17 -4.27 -8.44
N LEU A 230 42.96 -4.78 -8.26
CA LEU A 230 41.79 -4.04 -7.82
C LEU A 230 41.82 -3.72 -6.33
N ARG A 231 41.65 -2.45 -5.96
CA ARG A 231 41.66 -1.98 -4.57
C ARG A 231 40.28 -1.78 -3.98
N PHE A 232 39.39 -1.14 -4.69
CA PHE A 232 38.00 -0.98 -4.29
C PHE A 232 37.07 -0.76 -5.48
N ALA A 233 35.79 -1.01 -5.24
CA ALA A 233 34.71 -0.71 -6.18
C ALA A 233 33.66 0.16 -5.50
N GLU A 234 33.15 1.14 -6.21
CA GLU A 234 32.12 2.09 -5.77
C GLU A 234 30.97 2.11 -6.78
N THR A 235 29.72 2.11 -6.26
CA THR A 235 28.52 2.30 -7.06
C THR A 235 27.86 3.62 -6.69
N THR A 236 27.42 4.37 -7.69
CA THR A 236 26.71 5.63 -7.53
C THR A 236 25.36 5.58 -8.21
N LEU A 237 24.36 6.24 -7.62
CA LEU A 237 23.06 6.52 -8.19
C LEU A 237 22.84 8.04 -8.11
N ASP A 238 22.67 8.70 -9.25
CA ASP A 238 22.68 10.17 -9.40
C ASP A 238 23.88 10.86 -8.75
N GLY A 239 25.05 10.19 -8.80
CA GLY A 239 26.26 10.67 -8.17
C GLY A 239 26.36 10.44 -6.66
N ALA A 240 25.29 10.04 -6.01
CA ALA A 240 25.32 9.63 -4.60
C ALA A 240 25.87 8.20 -4.48
N ARG A 241 26.84 7.99 -3.57
CA ARG A 241 27.42 6.67 -3.34
C ARG A 241 26.41 5.75 -2.62
N VAL A 242 26.04 4.66 -3.28
CA VAL A 242 25.11 3.64 -2.76
C VAL A 242 25.79 2.33 -2.41
N GLY A 243 27.03 2.13 -2.86
CA GLY A 243 27.82 0.95 -2.53
C GLY A 243 29.32 1.23 -2.55
N LEU A 244 30.07 0.63 -1.64
CA LEU A 244 31.52 0.65 -1.59
C LEU A 244 32.03 -0.70 -1.05
N THR A 245 32.93 -1.32 -1.79
CA THR A 245 33.62 -2.53 -1.33
C THR A 245 35.10 -2.35 -1.48
N GLU A 246 35.85 -2.43 -0.37
CA GLU A 246 37.29 -2.55 -0.38
C GLU A 246 37.69 -4.00 -0.64
N LEU A 247 38.64 -4.20 -1.55
CA LEU A 247 39.17 -5.51 -1.91
C LEU A 247 40.44 -5.82 -1.12
N PRO A 248 40.68 -7.08 -0.80
CA PRO A 248 41.85 -7.47 -0.04
C PRO A 248 43.12 -7.22 -0.86
N CYS A 249 44.05 -6.48 -0.29
CA CYS A 249 45.37 -6.24 -0.88
C CYS A 249 46.48 -6.54 0.13
N ALA A 250 47.57 -7.11 -0.36
CA ALA A 250 48.78 -7.32 0.41
C ALA A 250 49.51 -5.99 0.57
N LYS A 251 49.22 -5.25 1.63
CA LYS A 251 49.71 -3.88 1.87
C LYS A 251 50.12 -3.63 3.31
N VAL A 252 51.03 -2.66 3.48
CA VAL A 252 51.49 -2.15 4.77
C VAL A 252 51.53 -0.63 4.74
N SER A 253 51.26 0.02 5.87
CA SER A 253 51.39 1.48 5.99
C SER A 253 52.78 1.81 6.55
N ILE A 254 53.57 2.58 5.80
CA ILE A 254 54.89 3.05 6.17
C ILE A 254 54.90 4.57 6.07
N ALA A 255 55.12 5.27 7.19
CA ALA A 255 55.08 6.73 7.28
C ALA A 255 53.80 7.36 6.73
N GLY A 256 52.64 6.70 6.91
CA GLY A 256 51.32 7.17 6.43
C GLY A 256 51.01 6.83 4.98
N GLU A 257 51.95 6.25 4.24
CA GLU A 257 51.76 5.80 2.85
C GLU A 257 51.49 4.29 2.77
N TRP A 258 50.47 3.89 1.98
CA TRP A 258 50.23 2.49 1.69
C TRP A 258 51.22 1.98 0.65
N ARG A 259 51.91 0.90 0.98
CA ARG A 259 52.81 0.18 0.07
C ARG A 259 52.39 -1.26 -0.06
N GLY A 260 52.50 -1.80 -1.24
CA GLY A 260 52.33 -3.23 -1.46
C GLY A 260 53.39 -4.03 -0.73
N THR A 261 53.06 -5.26 -0.30
CA THR A 261 54.02 -6.23 0.24
C THR A 261 54.35 -7.32 -0.78
N ARG A 262 53.67 -7.29 -1.92
CA ARG A 262 53.92 -8.11 -3.13
C ARG A 262 54.04 -7.20 -4.33
N MET A 263 54.78 -7.65 -5.36
CA MET A 263 54.93 -6.90 -6.61
C MET A 263 53.59 -6.58 -7.28
N ARG A 264 52.60 -7.48 -7.16
CA ARG A 264 51.18 -7.23 -7.42
C ARG A 264 50.41 -7.27 -6.09
N PRO A 265 50.04 -6.11 -5.53
CA PRO A 265 49.44 -6.07 -4.20
C PRO A 265 48.05 -6.63 -4.10
N CYS A 266 47.23 -6.53 -5.18
CA CYS A 266 45.81 -6.89 -5.16
C CYS A 266 45.49 -7.93 -6.23
N GLU A 267 44.32 -8.57 -6.10
CA GLU A 267 43.81 -9.49 -7.12
C GLU A 267 43.42 -8.75 -8.39
N THR A 268 43.55 -9.43 -9.54
CA THR A 268 43.31 -8.82 -10.85
C THR A 268 41.86 -8.89 -11.29
N GLY A 269 41.00 -9.63 -10.62
CA GLY A 269 39.60 -9.78 -10.96
C GLY A 269 38.71 -9.83 -9.73
N ALA A 270 37.49 -9.30 -9.83
CA ALA A 270 36.47 -9.35 -8.80
C ALA A 270 35.07 -9.46 -9.37
N GLN A 271 34.20 -10.21 -8.68
CA GLN A 271 32.76 -10.25 -8.87
C GLN A 271 32.10 -9.75 -7.58
N LEU A 272 31.36 -8.66 -7.65
CA LEU A 272 30.81 -8.00 -6.50
C LEU A 272 29.31 -7.83 -6.63
N GLN A 273 28.62 -7.71 -5.49
CA GLN A 273 27.20 -7.41 -5.40
C GLN A 273 27.03 -6.24 -4.43
N HIS A 274 26.43 -5.15 -4.92
CA HIS A 274 26.05 -4.03 -4.10
C HIS A 274 24.52 -3.99 -3.95
N PRO A 275 23.97 -4.18 -2.74
CA PRO A 275 22.57 -3.97 -2.47
C PRO A 275 22.26 -2.47 -2.52
N VAL A 276 21.19 -2.09 -3.23
CA VAL A 276 20.73 -0.72 -3.37
C VAL A 276 19.30 -0.63 -2.90
N SER A 277 19.01 0.29 -1.97
CA SER A 277 17.64 0.65 -1.61
C SER A 277 17.17 1.80 -2.50
N THR A 278 16.18 1.54 -3.33
CA THR A 278 15.59 2.56 -4.21
C THR A 278 14.70 3.54 -3.45
N THR A 279 14.26 3.20 -2.23
CA THR A 279 13.30 4.01 -1.44
C THR A 279 13.84 5.38 -1.00
N ALA A 280 15.16 5.60 -1.10
CA ALA A 280 15.78 6.88 -0.80
C ALA A 280 15.77 7.87 -1.99
N PHE A 281 15.30 7.43 -3.16
CA PHE A 281 15.27 8.19 -4.40
C PHE A 281 13.84 8.53 -4.79
N SER A 282 13.67 9.63 -5.51
CA SER A 282 12.38 10.05 -6.04
C SER A 282 11.87 9.08 -7.12
N ASP A 283 10.59 9.16 -7.46
CA ASP A 283 10.09 8.40 -8.59
C ASP A 283 10.53 9.05 -9.91
N GLY A 284 10.95 8.22 -10.86
CA GLY A 284 11.39 8.66 -12.17
C GLY A 284 12.67 8.01 -12.68
N PRO A 285 13.29 8.59 -13.74
CA PRO A 285 14.54 8.12 -14.28
C PRO A 285 15.75 8.56 -13.43
N HIS A 286 16.66 7.63 -13.15
CA HIS A 286 17.88 7.82 -12.40
C HIS A 286 19.09 7.29 -13.15
N SER A 287 20.26 7.83 -12.89
CA SER A 287 21.52 7.43 -13.52
C SER A 287 22.35 6.59 -12.55
N VAL A 288 22.64 5.35 -12.91
CA VAL A 288 23.50 4.45 -12.15
C VAL A 288 24.84 4.23 -12.86
N SER A 289 25.93 4.22 -12.10
CA SER A 289 27.28 3.88 -12.57
C SER A 289 28.04 3.16 -11.47
N ALA A 290 29.08 2.42 -11.86
CA ALA A 290 30.06 1.88 -10.93
C ALA A 290 31.48 2.14 -11.46
N CYS A 291 32.35 2.52 -10.52
CA CYS A 291 33.76 2.71 -10.79
C CYS A 291 34.60 1.72 -9.95
N VAL A 292 35.66 1.24 -10.52
CA VAL A 292 36.67 0.44 -9.84
C VAL A 292 38.00 1.18 -9.85
N VAL A 293 38.74 1.05 -8.78
CA VAL A 293 40.04 1.71 -8.61
C VAL A 293 41.09 0.65 -8.27
N ASP A 294 42.23 0.70 -8.95
CA ASP A 294 43.36 -0.18 -8.72
C ASP A 294 44.23 0.29 -7.55
N PHE A 295 45.30 -0.46 -7.24
CA PHE A 295 46.22 -0.08 -6.17
C PHE A 295 47.10 1.13 -6.53
N ALA A 296 47.33 1.40 -7.83
CA ALA A 296 48.03 2.56 -8.34
C ALA A 296 47.16 3.83 -8.42
N ALA A 297 45.89 3.74 -7.98
CA ALA A 297 44.87 4.81 -8.01
C ALA A 297 44.38 5.20 -9.41
N ASN A 298 44.51 4.33 -10.41
CA ASN A 298 43.79 4.51 -11.66
C ASN A 298 42.34 4.10 -11.46
N ALA A 299 41.40 4.85 -12.05
CA ALA A 299 39.98 4.58 -11.99
C ALA A 299 39.42 4.21 -13.35
N GLY A 300 38.63 3.15 -13.40
CA GLY A 300 37.87 2.74 -14.55
C GLY A 300 36.39 2.62 -14.19
N CYS A 301 35.53 3.27 -14.97
CA CYS A 301 34.09 3.31 -14.71
C CYS A 301 33.31 2.60 -15.82
N ALA A 302 32.30 1.85 -15.43
CA ALA A 302 31.28 1.37 -16.38
C ALA A 302 30.49 2.57 -16.93
N PRO A 303 30.04 2.52 -18.19
CA PRO A 303 29.13 3.54 -18.72
C PRO A 303 27.88 3.67 -17.86
N ALA A 304 27.47 4.91 -17.60
CA ALA A 304 26.25 5.19 -16.86
C ALA A 304 25.02 4.60 -17.59
N ARG A 305 24.10 4.01 -16.82
CA ARG A 305 22.85 3.42 -17.29
C ARG A 305 21.66 4.11 -16.64
N THR A 306 20.60 4.34 -17.40
CA THR A 306 19.35 4.86 -16.86
C THR A 306 18.52 3.71 -16.29
N VAL A 307 18.00 3.90 -15.08
CA VAL A 307 17.04 3.03 -14.40
C VAL A 307 15.79 3.81 -14.06
N LEU A 308 14.63 3.17 -14.08
CA LEU A 308 13.35 3.78 -13.72
C LEU A 308 13.00 3.31 -12.30
N ILE A 309 12.80 4.23 -11.39
CA ILE A 309 12.47 3.94 -9.98
C ILE A 309 11.07 4.47 -9.68
N ASP A 310 10.26 3.65 -9.00
CA ASP A 310 8.98 4.07 -8.45
C ASP A 310 8.64 3.24 -7.21
N ASN A 311 8.59 3.92 -6.06
CA ASN A 311 8.31 3.31 -4.76
C ASN A 311 6.94 3.73 -4.20
N ASN A 312 6.22 4.61 -4.88
CA ASN A 312 4.99 5.19 -4.37
C ASN A 312 3.77 4.65 -5.12
N PRO A 313 2.74 4.19 -4.40
CA PRO A 313 1.51 3.78 -5.06
C PRO A 313 0.80 4.98 -5.69
N PRO A 314 0.04 4.75 -6.78
CA PRO A 314 -0.80 5.78 -7.37
C PRO A 314 -1.74 6.42 -6.33
N ALA A 315 -1.99 7.71 -6.47
CA ALA A 315 -3.01 8.38 -5.68
C ALA A 315 -4.41 7.80 -5.99
N HIS A 316 -5.40 8.14 -5.15
CA HIS A 316 -6.75 7.63 -5.34
C HIS A 316 -7.37 8.08 -6.66
N PRO A 317 -8.15 7.22 -7.34
CA PRO A 317 -8.95 7.62 -8.49
C PRO A 317 -10.03 8.63 -8.06
N ARG A 318 -10.17 9.77 -8.75
CA ARG A 318 -11.16 10.82 -8.43
C ARG A 318 -11.56 11.60 -9.66
N PRO A 319 -12.87 11.90 -9.82
CA PRO A 319 -14.01 11.33 -9.10
C PRO A 319 -14.25 9.85 -9.48
N VAL A 320 -14.85 9.08 -8.58
CA VAL A 320 -15.38 7.74 -8.90
C VAL A 320 -16.90 7.87 -9.04
N MET A 321 -17.43 7.44 -10.15
CA MET A 321 -18.86 7.51 -10.47
C MET A 321 -19.42 6.10 -10.64
N LEU A 322 -20.55 5.84 -9.99
CA LEU A 322 -21.34 4.63 -10.19
C LEU A 322 -22.48 4.96 -11.14
N ALA A 323 -22.59 4.27 -12.26
CA ALA A 323 -23.69 4.44 -13.21
C ALA A 323 -25.03 4.21 -12.51
N GLY A 324 -25.98 5.13 -12.69
CA GLY A 324 -27.26 5.12 -11.97
C GLY A 324 -27.19 5.55 -10.49
N GLY A 325 -26.03 5.97 -9.98
CA GLY A 325 -25.84 6.46 -8.62
C GLY A 325 -25.73 5.36 -7.57
N GLN A 326 -25.65 5.75 -6.28
CA GLN A 326 -25.44 4.85 -5.14
C GLN A 326 -26.76 4.33 -4.51
N GLY A 327 -27.91 4.58 -5.17
CA GLY A 327 -29.20 4.09 -4.71
C GLY A 327 -29.36 2.58 -4.87
N TRP A 328 -30.41 2.04 -4.22
CA TRP A 328 -30.82 0.67 -4.40
C TRP A 328 -31.32 0.46 -5.85
N ARG A 329 -31.04 -0.71 -6.41
CA ARG A 329 -31.47 -1.10 -7.75
C ARG A 329 -31.85 -2.57 -7.81
N ARG A 330 -32.81 -2.87 -8.67
CA ARG A 330 -33.30 -4.25 -8.88
C ARG A 330 -32.51 -5.03 -9.94
N THR A 331 -31.56 -4.40 -10.60
CA THR A 331 -30.70 -5.06 -11.61
C THR A 331 -29.33 -5.24 -11.00
N ASN A 332 -28.84 -6.47 -10.99
CA ASN A 332 -27.50 -6.83 -10.46
C ASN A 332 -26.45 -6.57 -11.54
N ASP A 333 -26.18 -5.31 -11.79
CA ASP A 333 -25.21 -4.85 -12.77
C ASP A 333 -24.71 -3.46 -12.34
N PHE A 334 -23.40 -3.36 -12.10
CA PHE A 334 -22.75 -2.17 -11.56
C PHE A 334 -21.57 -1.77 -12.41
N ASP A 335 -21.67 -0.63 -13.07
CA ASP A 335 -20.61 -0.04 -13.85
C ASP A 335 -20.04 1.17 -13.10
N LEU A 336 -18.71 1.15 -12.92
CA LEU A 336 -17.96 2.25 -12.32
C LEU A 336 -17.07 2.90 -13.36
N THR A 337 -16.94 4.21 -13.28
CA THR A 337 -15.97 4.99 -14.03
C THR A 337 -15.24 5.95 -13.10
N TRP A 338 -14.01 6.31 -13.44
CA TRP A 338 -13.23 7.27 -12.65
C TRP A 338 -12.23 8.02 -13.51
N THR A 339 -11.58 9.01 -12.91
CA THR A 339 -10.42 9.68 -13.50
C THR A 339 -9.16 9.21 -12.80
N ASN A 340 -8.18 8.75 -13.58
CA ASN A 340 -6.88 8.39 -13.06
C ASN A 340 -6.10 9.65 -12.65
N PRO A 341 -5.35 9.60 -11.53
CA PRO A 341 -4.44 10.67 -11.16
C PRO A 341 -3.26 10.75 -12.14
N GLU A 342 -2.74 11.95 -12.35
CA GLU A 342 -1.49 12.13 -13.08
C GLU A 342 -0.32 11.51 -12.31
N GLN A 343 0.50 10.71 -13.00
CA GLN A 343 1.65 10.03 -12.42
C GLN A 343 2.95 10.86 -12.48
N GLY A 344 2.98 11.93 -13.27
CA GLY A 344 4.20 12.74 -13.44
C GLY A 344 5.37 11.90 -13.94
N SER A 345 6.45 11.79 -13.15
CA SER A 345 7.62 10.96 -13.44
C SER A 345 7.51 9.51 -12.94
N ALA A 346 6.48 9.17 -12.16
CA ALA A 346 6.25 7.83 -11.64
C ALA A 346 5.76 6.85 -12.73
N SER A 347 5.68 5.59 -12.38
CA SER A 347 5.26 4.54 -13.30
C SER A 347 3.78 4.67 -13.71
N PRO A 348 3.42 4.32 -14.96
CA PRO A 348 2.05 4.43 -15.42
C PRO A 348 1.12 3.43 -14.72
N ILE A 349 -0.17 3.79 -14.61
CA ILE A 349 -1.21 2.92 -14.07
C ILE A 349 -1.44 1.77 -15.05
N VAL A 350 -1.43 0.53 -14.54
CA VAL A 350 -1.62 -0.70 -15.32
C VAL A 350 -2.90 -1.46 -14.94
N GLY A 351 -3.68 -0.95 -13.99
CA GLY A 351 -4.95 -1.55 -13.64
C GLY A 351 -5.53 -1.04 -12.33
N ALA A 352 -6.69 -1.60 -12.00
CA ALA A 352 -7.39 -1.31 -10.76
C ALA A 352 -7.60 -2.59 -9.95
N GLY A 353 -7.28 -2.53 -8.66
CA GLY A 353 -7.62 -3.54 -7.68
C GLY A 353 -8.95 -3.19 -7.01
N TRP A 354 -9.75 -4.21 -6.68
CA TRP A 354 -10.99 -4.02 -5.96
C TRP A 354 -11.31 -5.20 -5.04
N ARG A 355 -12.16 -4.95 -4.04
CA ARG A 355 -12.63 -5.95 -3.11
C ARG A 355 -14.04 -5.62 -2.66
N LEU A 356 -14.93 -6.61 -2.71
CA LEU A 356 -16.28 -6.53 -2.20
C LEU A 356 -16.38 -7.25 -0.86
N THR A 357 -17.05 -6.64 0.08
CA THR A 357 -17.46 -7.29 1.35
C THR A 357 -18.98 -7.13 1.52
N GLY A 358 -19.61 -7.96 2.33
CA GLY A 358 -21.07 -7.87 2.44
C GLY A 358 -21.70 -8.79 3.47
N PRO A 359 -23.01 -8.97 3.41
CA PRO A 359 -23.79 -9.78 4.33
C PRO A 359 -23.27 -11.22 4.46
N GLY A 360 -23.49 -11.87 5.61
CA GLY A 360 -23.08 -13.25 5.84
C GLY A 360 -21.57 -13.48 5.85
N ARG A 361 -20.76 -12.44 6.09
CA ARG A 361 -19.29 -12.46 6.02
C ARG A 361 -18.75 -12.69 4.59
N PHE A 362 -19.53 -12.29 3.60
CA PHE A 362 -19.07 -12.36 2.21
C PHE A 362 -17.83 -11.48 2.01
N ASP A 363 -16.84 -12.02 1.30
CA ASP A 363 -15.60 -11.36 0.94
C ASP A 363 -15.12 -11.94 -0.39
N SER A 364 -15.04 -11.12 -1.42
CA SER A 364 -14.53 -11.52 -2.74
C SER A 364 -13.03 -11.80 -2.77
N GLY A 365 -12.29 -11.45 -1.69
CA GLY A 365 -10.86 -11.27 -1.77
C GLY A 365 -10.46 -10.10 -2.67
N ALA A 366 -9.16 -9.81 -2.74
CA ALA A 366 -8.64 -8.83 -3.68
C ALA A 366 -8.74 -9.34 -5.12
N GLN A 367 -9.36 -8.57 -5.98
CA GLN A 367 -9.49 -8.81 -7.41
C GLN A 367 -8.68 -7.78 -8.18
N PHE A 368 -8.26 -8.08 -9.39
CA PHE A 368 -7.49 -7.17 -10.22
C PHE A 368 -7.99 -7.16 -11.66
N ALA A 369 -8.29 -5.98 -12.15
CA ALA A 369 -8.65 -5.72 -13.54
C ALA A 369 -7.48 -5.04 -14.26
N ALA A 370 -6.74 -5.81 -15.05
CA ALA A 370 -5.60 -5.31 -15.82
C ALA A 370 -6.05 -4.41 -16.97
N GLY A 371 -5.22 -3.43 -17.29
CA GLY A 371 -5.39 -2.52 -18.42
C GLY A 371 -4.64 -1.22 -18.19
N ARG A 372 -3.78 -0.85 -19.14
CA ARG A 372 -3.07 0.44 -19.09
C ARG A 372 -4.10 1.56 -19.11
N ASP A 373 -3.92 2.52 -18.21
CA ASP A 373 -4.81 3.66 -18.01
C ASP A 373 -6.29 3.29 -17.79
N ARG A 374 -6.54 2.09 -17.27
CA ARG A 374 -7.90 1.63 -16.98
C ARG A 374 -8.62 2.61 -16.06
N ALA A 375 -9.78 3.08 -16.52
CA ALA A 375 -10.60 4.07 -15.84
C ALA A 375 -12.07 3.59 -15.66
N ALA A 376 -12.32 2.29 -15.77
CA ALA A 376 -13.64 1.69 -15.59
C ALA A 376 -13.57 0.26 -15.05
N LEU A 377 -14.59 -0.12 -14.28
CA LEU A 377 -14.98 -1.50 -13.98
C LEU A 377 -16.42 -1.67 -14.42
N GLU A 378 -16.67 -2.61 -15.29
CA GLU A 378 -17.99 -2.85 -15.90
C GLU A 378 -18.50 -4.23 -15.52
N ASN A 379 -19.83 -4.39 -15.50
CA ASN A 379 -20.53 -5.65 -15.25
C ASN A 379 -20.18 -6.28 -13.88
N LEU A 380 -19.94 -5.45 -12.85
CA LEU A 380 -19.77 -5.97 -11.50
C LEU A 380 -21.11 -6.47 -10.97
N THR A 381 -21.09 -7.63 -10.36
CA THR A 381 -22.27 -8.25 -9.75
C THR A 381 -22.00 -8.58 -8.28
N VAL A 382 -23.07 -8.63 -7.49
CA VAL A 382 -23.06 -9.06 -6.10
C VAL A 382 -23.78 -10.39 -5.94
N PRO A 383 -23.47 -11.21 -4.90
CA PRO A 383 -23.99 -12.58 -4.79
C PRO A 383 -25.52 -12.68 -4.57
N ALA A 384 -26.11 -11.74 -3.85
CA ALA A 384 -27.52 -11.73 -3.46
C ALA A 384 -27.96 -10.29 -3.14
N ALA A 385 -29.27 -10.11 -2.89
CA ALA A 385 -29.80 -8.85 -2.40
C ALA A 385 -29.08 -8.42 -1.11
N GLY A 386 -28.68 -7.14 -1.03
CA GLY A 386 -27.95 -6.57 0.09
C GLY A 386 -27.11 -5.35 -0.27
N GLU A 387 -26.43 -4.80 0.75
CA GLU A 387 -25.45 -3.74 0.59
C GLU A 387 -24.04 -4.32 0.66
N TYR A 388 -23.21 -3.98 -0.33
CA TYR A 388 -21.85 -4.48 -0.49
C TYR A 388 -20.88 -3.31 -0.61
N PRO A 389 -20.11 -2.98 0.44
CA PRO A 389 -18.99 -2.05 0.32
C PRO A 389 -17.96 -2.54 -0.69
N LEU A 390 -17.73 -1.74 -1.73
CA LEU A 390 -16.68 -1.93 -2.72
C LEU A 390 -15.50 -1.05 -2.35
N LYS A 391 -14.34 -1.65 -2.15
CA LYS A 391 -13.05 -0.95 -2.07
C LYS A 391 -12.38 -0.95 -3.43
N LEU A 392 -11.91 0.21 -3.88
CA LEU A 392 -11.24 0.42 -5.17
C LEU A 392 -9.90 1.12 -4.97
N TRP A 393 -8.84 0.57 -5.54
CA TRP A 393 -7.51 1.17 -5.58
C TRP A 393 -6.86 0.98 -6.95
N LEU A 394 -5.78 1.70 -7.22
CA LEU A 394 -5.03 1.59 -8.46
C LEU A 394 -3.71 0.86 -8.23
N ARG A 395 -3.19 0.29 -9.30
CA ARG A 395 -1.88 -0.35 -9.34
C ARG A 395 -1.09 0.18 -10.54
N ASP A 396 0.17 0.52 -10.32
CA ASP A 396 1.10 0.98 -11.34
C ASP A 396 1.95 -0.16 -11.93
N GLU A 397 2.80 0.19 -12.90
CA GLU A 397 3.69 -0.74 -13.60
C GLU A 397 4.85 -1.22 -12.72
N ALA A 398 5.29 -0.44 -11.74
CA ALA A 398 6.24 -0.88 -10.71
C ALA A 398 5.61 -1.89 -9.74
N GLY A 399 4.29 -2.06 -9.78
CA GLY A 399 3.52 -2.94 -8.91
C GLY A 399 3.20 -2.33 -7.56
N ASN A 400 3.29 -0.98 -7.39
CA ASN A 400 2.85 -0.34 -6.17
C ASN A 400 1.32 -0.24 -6.15
N GLU A 401 0.73 -0.48 -5.00
CA GLU A 401 -0.70 -0.39 -4.75
C GLU A 401 -0.97 -0.09 -3.27
N ALA A 402 -2.08 0.58 -2.97
CA ALA A 402 -2.45 0.95 -1.61
C ALA A 402 -3.89 0.50 -1.23
N PRO A 403 -4.15 -0.81 -1.05
CA PRO A 403 -5.48 -1.30 -0.68
C PRO A 403 -6.01 -0.77 0.67
N ALA A 404 -5.11 -0.45 1.60
CA ALA A 404 -5.47 0.14 2.90
C ALA A 404 -6.04 1.56 2.78
N ALA A 405 -5.66 2.26 1.71
CA ALA A 405 -6.12 3.60 1.40
C ALA A 405 -7.14 3.62 0.23
N ALA A 406 -7.81 2.49 -0.06
CA ALA A 406 -8.80 2.37 -1.11
C ALA A 406 -9.98 3.32 -0.92
N ILE A 407 -10.57 3.79 -2.03
CA ILE A 407 -11.87 4.46 -1.99
C ILE A 407 -12.94 3.41 -1.73
N GLU A 408 -13.92 3.76 -0.90
CA GLU A 408 -15.04 2.89 -0.57
C GLU A 408 -16.35 3.50 -1.06
N LEU A 409 -17.19 2.68 -1.70
CA LEU A 409 -18.54 3.04 -2.13
C LEU A 409 -19.47 1.82 -1.99
N PRO A 410 -20.77 2.04 -1.65
CA PRO A 410 -21.71 0.95 -1.51
C PRO A 410 -22.30 0.54 -2.86
N LEU A 411 -22.34 -0.76 -3.13
CA LEU A 411 -23.17 -1.37 -4.17
C LEU A 411 -24.42 -1.92 -3.49
N ARG A 412 -25.61 -1.44 -3.92
CA ARG A 412 -26.90 -1.77 -3.31
C ARG A 412 -27.80 -2.47 -4.30
N PHE A 413 -28.00 -3.75 -4.07
CA PHE A 413 -28.83 -4.59 -4.92
C PHE A 413 -30.01 -5.16 -4.16
N ASP A 414 -31.18 -5.13 -4.78
CA ASP A 414 -32.39 -5.73 -4.23
C ASP A 414 -33.35 -6.10 -5.35
N ASP A 415 -33.53 -7.39 -5.57
CA ASP A 415 -34.48 -7.96 -6.51
C ASP A 415 -35.65 -8.66 -5.81
N VAL A 416 -35.74 -8.51 -4.49
CA VAL A 416 -36.75 -9.17 -3.66
C VAL A 416 -37.95 -8.22 -3.49
N PRO A 417 -39.14 -8.59 -3.97
CA PRO A 417 -40.32 -7.78 -3.75
C PRO A 417 -40.69 -7.64 -2.26
N PRO A 418 -41.23 -6.50 -1.82
CA PRO A 418 -41.68 -6.32 -0.45
C PRO A 418 -42.79 -7.27 -0.08
N GLY A 419 -42.77 -7.78 1.15
CA GLY A 419 -43.92 -8.51 1.70
C GLY A 419 -45.05 -7.56 2.08
N VAL A 420 -46.29 -7.91 1.79
CA VAL A 420 -47.48 -7.10 2.15
C VAL A 420 -48.65 -7.99 2.57
N ALA A 421 -49.30 -7.65 3.67
CA ALA A 421 -50.50 -8.33 4.14
C ALA A 421 -51.40 -7.38 4.94
N PHE A 422 -52.72 -7.45 4.72
CA PHE A 422 -53.68 -6.71 5.54
C PHE A 422 -53.68 -7.23 6.97
N ALA A 423 -53.91 -6.35 7.93
CA ALA A 423 -54.11 -6.74 9.30
C ALA A 423 -55.31 -7.67 9.45
N THR A 424 -55.17 -8.63 10.38
CA THR A 424 -56.33 -9.42 10.79
C THR A 424 -57.29 -8.52 11.56
N VAL A 425 -58.56 -8.47 11.16
CA VAL A 425 -59.57 -7.59 11.74
C VAL A 425 -60.46 -8.42 12.63
N ASP A 426 -60.70 -7.92 13.86
CA ASP A 426 -61.55 -8.59 14.85
C ASP A 426 -63.03 -8.66 14.40
N PRO A 427 -63.79 -9.76 14.60
CA PRO A 427 -65.17 -9.91 14.15
C PRO A 427 -66.20 -9.08 14.93
N GLY A 428 -65.94 -7.83 15.19
CA GLY A 428 -66.84 -6.82 15.75
C GLY A 428 -67.03 -5.59 14.84
N GLU A 429 -66.78 -5.69 13.57
CA GLU A 429 -66.36 -4.68 12.59
C GLU A 429 -67.41 -3.72 12.03
N GLY A 430 -68.58 -3.62 12.59
CA GLY A 430 -69.56 -2.59 12.11
C GLY A 430 -69.05 -1.14 12.15
N ALA A 431 -67.89 -0.87 12.79
CA ALA A 431 -67.34 0.46 13.01
C ALA A 431 -65.95 0.69 12.38
N LEU A 432 -65.39 -0.22 11.55
CA LEU A 432 -64.07 -0.01 10.95
C LEU A 432 -64.08 1.25 10.10
N ARG A 433 -63.24 2.22 10.45
CA ARG A 433 -63.10 3.50 9.75
C ARG A 433 -61.81 3.59 8.91
N GLU A 434 -60.91 2.61 9.09
CA GLU A 434 -59.63 2.58 8.47
C GLU A 434 -59.21 1.12 8.20
N VAL A 435 -58.55 0.87 7.10
CA VAL A 435 -57.87 -0.40 6.82
C VAL A 435 -56.38 -0.22 6.93
N SER A 436 -55.68 -1.25 7.43
CA SER A 436 -54.21 -1.23 7.51
C SER A 436 -53.61 -2.51 6.92
N ALA A 437 -52.43 -2.35 6.30
CA ALA A 437 -51.62 -3.45 5.84
C ALA A 437 -50.18 -3.30 6.33
N ALA A 438 -49.62 -4.38 6.87
CA ALA A 438 -48.20 -4.46 7.19
C ALA A 438 -47.41 -4.65 5.90
N VAL A 439 -46.33 -3.92 5.77
CA VAL A 439 -45.37 -4.02 4.66
C VAL A 439 -43.98 -4.32 5.29
N SER A 440 -43.27 -5.28 4.75
CA SER A 440 -41.92 -5.65 5.20
C SER A 440 -40.99 -5.81 4.00
N ASP A 441 -39.80 -5.26 4.13
CA ASP A 441 -38.71 -5.43 3.18
C ASP A 441 -37.37 -5.35 3.92
N THR A 442 -36.59 -6.41 3.83
CA THR A 442 -35.35 -6.57 4.61
C THR A 442 -34.11 -5.95 3.96
N HIS A 443 -34.22 -5.47 2.72
CA HIS A 443 -33.08 -4.97 1.96
C HIS A 443 -33.20 -3.46 1.68
N SER A 444 -33.93 -3.07 0.63
CA SER A 444 -34.03 -1.66 0.26
C SER A 444 -35.04 -0.88 1.10
N GLY A 445 -35.99 -1.58 1.67
CA GLY A 445 -37.07 -1.06 2.50
C GLY A 445 -38.27 -0.51 1.69
N PRO A 446 -39.47 -0.45 2.33
CA PRO A 446 -40.68 0.05 1.69
C PRO A 446 -40.55 1.51 1.25
N ALA A 447 -40.92 1.81 -0.02
CA ALA A 447 -40.88 3.17 -0.59
C ALA A 447 -42.26 3.80 -0.65
N SER A 448 -43.24 3.08 -1.18
CA SER A 448 -44.60 3.57 -1.42
C SER A 448 -45.61 2.45 -1.35
N GLY A 449 -46.88 2.80 -1.18
CA GLY A 449 -47.98 1.87 -1.29
C GLY A 449 -49.32 2.56 -1.39
N THR A 450 -50.26 1.88 -2.04
CA THR A 450 -51.61 2.36 -2.26
C THR A 450 -52.62 1.26 -1.95
N VAL A 451 -53.63 1.62 -1.23
CA VAL A 451 -54.76 0.73 -0.95
C VAL A 451 -55.95 1.07 -1.89
N PHE A 452 -56.47 0.06 -2.51
CA PHE A 452 -57.64 0.12 -3.35
C PHE A 452 -58.80 -0.65 -2.73
N PHE A 453 -60.03 -0.23 -3.05
CA PHE A 453 -61.22 -0.96 -2.69
C PHE A 453 -62.20 -1.05 -3.87
N LYS A 454 -63.09 -2.03 -3.83
CA LYS A 454 -64.25 -2.15 -4.73
C LYS A 454 -65.39 -2.86 -4.05
N ARG A 455 -66.61 -2.61 -4.51
CA ARG A 455 -67.76 -3.42 -4.10
C ARG A 455 -67.71 -4.77 -4.81
N ALA A 456 -68.00 -5.85 -4.07
CA ALA A 456 -68.05 -7.19 -4.65
C ALA A 456 -69.03 -7.23 -5.82
N GLY A 457 -68.57 -7.84 -6.94
CA GLY A 457 -69.33 -7.86 -8.21
C GLY A 457 -69.08 -6.68 -9.14
N THR A 458 -68.30 -5.65 -8.73
CA THR A 458 -67.90 -4.57 -9.64
C THR A 458 -66.48 -4.81 -10.18
N PRO A 459 -66.20 -4.46 -11.46
CA PRO A 459 -64.88 -4.70 -12.04
C PRO A 459 -63.84 -3.65 -11.62
N ALA A 460 -64.26 -2.40 -11.41
CA ALA A 460 -63.34 -1.28 -11.17
C ALA A 460 -62.90 -1.16 -9.71
N TRP A 461 -61.60 -0.94 -9.51
CA TRP A 461 -60.99 -0.59 -8.24
C TRP A 461 -60.98 0.93 -8.09
N SER A 462 -61.22 1.41 -6.88
CA SER A 462 -61.12 2.81 -6.49
C SER A 462 -59.99 2.95 -5.51
N GLU A 463 -59.16 3.98 -5.66
CA GLU A 463 -58.04 4.29 -4.75
C GLU A 463 -58.57 4.91 -3.46
N LEU A 464 -57.90 4.53 -2.33
CA LEU A 464 -58.10 5.17 -1.03
C LEU A 464 -56.95 6.12 -0.72
N PRO A 465 -57.20 7.25 -0.07
CA PRO A 465 -56.12 8.07 0.51
C PRO A 465 -55.26 7.22 1.43
N THR A 466 -54.06 6.86 0.97
CA THR A 466 -53.19 5.93 1.67
C THR A 466 -51.99 6.65 2.24
N LYS A 467 -51.65 6.33 3.49
CA LYS A 467 -50.44 6.80 4.19
C LYS A 467 -49.55 5.62 4.51
N LEU A 468 -48.27 5.68 4.05
CA LEU A 468 -47.21 4.77 4.49
C LEU A 468 -46.52 5.35 5.72
N THR A 469 -46.51 4.62 6.81
CA THR A 469 -45.80 5.00 8.05
C THR A 469 -44.77 3.95 8.36
N ARG A 470 -43.47 4.33 8.43
CA ARG A 470 -42.40 3.42 8.79
C ARG A 470 -42.42 3.17 10.30
N ALA A 471 -42.29 1.91 10.70
CA ALA A 471 -42.24 1.50 12.08
C ALA A 471 -40.78 1.30 12.48
N GLY A 472 -40.25 2.11 13.38
CA GLY A 472 -39.03 1.90 14.18
C GLY A 472 -37.77 1.31 13.56
N GLY A 473 -37.83 0.69 12.38
CA GLY A 473 -36.73 0.08 11.63
C GLY A 473 -36.86 0.36 10.12
N PRO A 474 -35.78 0.21 9.36
CA PRO A 474 -35.78 0.50 7.92
C PRO A 474 -36.62 -0.47 7.09
N GLY A 475 -36.87 -1.69 7.60
CA GLY A 475 -37.50 -2.78 6.85
C GLY A 475 -39.01 -2.88 7.00
N ASP A 476 -39.64 -2.25 8.01
CA ASP A 476 -41.06 -2.41 8.32
C ASP A 476 -41.83 -1.10 8.15
N ALA A 477 -43.02 -1.20 7.57
CA ALA A 477 -43.93 -0.08 7.45
C ALA A 477 -45.39 -0.56 7.57
N THR A 478 -46.26 0.38 7.82
CA THR A 478 -47.71 0.15 7.82
C THR A 478 -48.36 1.11 6.82
N LEU A 479 -49.17 0.54 5.92
CA LEU A 479 -50.12 1.30 5.11
C LEU A 479 -51.37 1.50 5.94
N THR A 480 -51.87 2.72 6.01
CA THR A 480 -53.17 3.04 6.58
C THR A 480 -54.02 3.82 5.55
N ALA A 481 -55.27 3.43 5.42
CA ALA A 481 -56.18 4.07 4.51
C ALA A 481 -57.56 4.27 5.15
N PRO A 482 -58.00 5.52 5.39
CA PRO A 482 -59.32 5.79 5.93
C PRO A 482 -60.40 5.37 4.90
N LEU A 483 -61.46 4.76 5.42
CA LEU A 483 -62.59 4.32 4.63
C LEU A 483 -63.56 5.47 4.42
N PRO A 484 -64.07 5.69 3.19
CA PRO A 484 -65.19 6.59 2.97
C PRO A 484 -66.45 6.03 3.60
N ASP A 485 -67.52 6.80 3.59
CA ASP A 485 -68.82 6.30 4.06
C ASP A 485 -69.34 5.23 3.07
N LEU A 486 -69.14 4.00 3.43
CA LEU A 486 -69.50 2.83 2.63
C LEU A 486 -70.95 2.43 2.93
N GLY A 487 -71.82 2.45 1.91
CA GLY A 487 -73.19 1.88 2.03
C GLY A 487 -73.18 0.38 2.28
N PRO A 488 -74.37 -0.21 2.53
CA PRO A 488 -74.52 -1.66 2.76
C PRO A 488 -73.97 -2.49 1.60
N GLY A 489 -73.22 -3.54 1.89
CA GLY A 489 -72.62 -4.41 0.88
C GLY A 489 -71.31 -5.04 1.32
N THR A 490 -70.75 -5.90 0.48
CA THR A 490 -69.41 -6.51 0.71
C THR A 490 -68.41 -5.73 -0.15
N TYR A 491 -67.29 -5.36 0.46
CA TYR A 491 -66.17 -4.64 -0.17
C TYR A 491 -64.92 -5.49 -0.09
N LEU A 492 -64.19 -5.50 -1.21
CA LEU A 492 -62.87 -6.16 -1.36
C LEU A 492 -61.79 -5.11 -1.39
N PHE A 493 -60.59 -5.44 -0.90
CA PHE A 493 -59.46 -4.53 -0.81
C PHE A 493 -58.26 -5.13 -1.50
N ARG A 494 -57.42 -4.29 -2.07
CA ARG A 494 -56.09 -4.62 -2.61
C ARG A 494 -55.08 -3.59 -2.15
N ALA A 495 -53.92 -4.04 -1.69
CA ALA A 495 -52.80 -3.19 -1.43
C ALA A 495 -51.69 -3.46 -2.46
N ASP A 496 -51.25 -2.43 -3.15
CA ASP A 496 -50.12 -2.44 -4.06
C ASP A 496 -48.97 -1.68 -3.37
N VAL A 497 -47.77 -2.25 -3.36
CA VAL A 497 -46.61 -1.67 -2.68
C VAL A 497 -45.39 -1.72 -3.58
N ALA A 498 -44.46 -0.78 -3.37
CA ALA A 498 -43.14 -0.78 -3.99
C ALA A 498 -42.07 -0.52 -2.94
N ASP A 499 -40.89 -1.14 -3.10
CA ASP A 499 -39.71 -0.86 -2.33
C ASP A 499 -38.85 0.25 -2.95
N VAL A 500 -37.71 0.57 -2.31
CA VAL A 500 -36.81 1.64 -2.79
C VAL A 500 -36.03 1.22 -4.05
N ALA A 501 -35.81 -0.07 -4.27
CA ALA A 501 -35.20 -0.60 -5.49
C ALA A 501 -36.15 -0.60 -6.69
N GLY A 502 -37.47 -0.46 -6.46
CA GLY A 502 -38.49 -0.48 -7.47
C GLY A 502 -39.15 -1.83 -7.73
N ASN A 503 -38.93 -2.84 -6.84
CA ASN A 503 -39.71 -4.08 -6.90
C ASN A 503 -41.08 -3.83 -6.35
N THR A 504 -42.07 -4.56 -6.87
CA THR A 504 -43.48 -4.35 -6.54
C THR A 504 -44.17 -5.62 -6.09
N ALA A 505 -45.07 -5.49 -5.13
CA ALA A 505 -45.96 -6.57 -4.70
C ALA A 505 -47.39 -6.10 -4.55
N SER A 506 -48.33 -7.02 -4.67
CA SER A 506 -49.76 -6.76 -4.53
C SER A 506 -50.41 -7.87 -3.71
N THR A 507 -51.33 -7.50 -2.82
CA THR A 507 -52.11 -8.48 -2.05
C THR A 507 -53.58 -8.10 -1.93
N THR A 508 -54.41 -9.11 -1.88
CA THR A 508 -55.81 -9.00 -1.46
C THR A 508 -56.05 -9.75 -0.14
N ARG A 509 -54.97 -10.26 0.48
CA ARG A 509 -55.07 -11.16 1.63
C ARG A 509 -54.62 -10.53 2.95
N ARG A 510 -55.17 -11.02 4.04
CA ARG A 510 -54.74 -10.74 5.40
C ARG A 510 -53.51 -11.59 5.76
N ALA A 511 -52.92 -11.27 6.87
CA ALA A 511 -51.77 -12.03 7.41
C ALA A 511 -52.09 -13.51 7.74
N ASP A 512 -53.33 -13.85 8.02
CA ASP A 512 -53.81 -15.22 8.22
C ASP A 512 -54.11 -15.97 6.92
N GLY A 513 -53.88 -15.34 5.75
CA GLY A 513 -54.14 -15.89 4.42
C GLY A 513 -55.58 -15.74 3.92
N THR A 514 -56.50 -15.24 4.72
CA THR A 514 -57.90 -14.99 4.30
C THR A 514 -57.99 -13.77 3.40
N GLU A 515 -59.04 -13.71 2.58
CA GLU A 515 -59.28 -12.54 1.70
C GLU A 515 -59.68 -11.32 2.52
N MET A 516 -59.08 -10.17 2.20
CA MET A 516 -59.41 -8.90 2.86
C MET A 516 -60.76 -8.42 2.30
N SER A 517 -61.80 -8.65 3.05
CA SER A 517 -63.16 -8.19 2.76
C SER A 517 -63.79 -7.55 3.98
N LEU A 518 -64.67 -6.60 3.75
CA LEU A 518 -65.46 -5.92 4.77
C LEU A 518 -66.94 -5.99 4.37
N ARG A 519 -67.75 -6.54 5.24
CA ARG A 519 -69.23 -6.55 5.06
C ARG A 519 -69.84 -5.41 5.87
N ARG A 520 -70.51 -4.51 5.20
CA ARG A 520 -71.35 -3.47 5.80
C ARG A 520 -72.81 -3.93 5.80
N GLU A 521 -73.36 -4.05 6.93
CA GLU A 521 -74.79 -4.35 7.06
C GLU A 521 -75.59 -3.10 6.87
N ALA A 522 -76.82 -3.25 6.34
CA ALA A 522 -77.74 -2.14 6.29
C ALA A 522 -78.04 -1.65 7.71
N PRO A 523 -78.02 -0.33 7.96
CA PRO A 523 -78.33 0.17 9.29
C PRO A 523 -79.74 -0.26 9.64
N THR A 524 -79.90 -1.04 10.68
CA THR A 524 -81.15 -1.37 11.32
C THR A 524 -81.59 -0.16 12.13
N GLY A 525 -81.95 0.93 11.44
CA GLY A 525 -82.46 2.13 12.09
C GLY A 525 -83.87 1.89 12.65
N ALA A 526 -84.09 2.24 13.89
CA ALA A 526 -85.40 2.29 14.50
C ALA A 526 -85.93 3.71 14.40
N LEU A 527 -87.15 3.83 13.90
CA LEU A 527 -87.92 5.06 13.87
C LEU A 527 -88.90 5.07 15.04
N LEU A 528 -88.82 6.10 15.90
CA LEU A 528 -89.70 6.26 17.06
C LEU A 528 -90.69 7.42 16.78
N PHE A 529 -91.93 7.09 16.76
CA PHE A 529 -92.99 8.05 16.66
C PHE A 529 -93.83 8.05 17.94
N ALA A 530 -94.12 9.24 18.46
CA ALA A 530 -94.88 9.40 19.69
C ALA A 530 -95.81 10.61 19.58
N ARG A 531 -97.01 10.51 20.08
CA ARG A 531 -97.98 11.61 20.11
C ARG A 531 -98.82 11.54 21.38
N LEU A 532 -99.15 12.71 21.85
CA LEU A 532 -100.05 12.89 22.95
C LEU A 532 -101.51 12.74 22.48
N ARG A 533 -102.36 12.09 23.30
CA ARG A 533 -103.81 11.94 23.09
C ARG A 533 -104.55 12.35 24.36
N GLY A 534 -105.62 13.11 24.19
CA GLY A 534 -106.51 13.53 25.23
C GLY A 534 -107.93 13.62 24.78
N ALA A 535 -108.89 13.91 25.65
CA ALA A 535 -110.34 13.92 25.35
C ALA A 535 -110.72 14.85 24.21
N ARG A 536 -109.94 15.88 23.86
CA ARG A 536 -110.23 16.88 22.83
C ARG A 536 -109.13 17.08 21.81
N GLY A 537 -108.27 16.12 21.52
CA GLY A 537 -107.20 16.24 20.49
C GLY A 537 -106.06 15.27 20.60
N ARG A 538 -105.17 15.30 19.60
CA ARG A 538 -103.94 14.55 19.50
C ARG A 538 -102.88 15.38 18.75
N GLY A 539 -101.66 15.26 19.15
CA GLY A 539 -100.55 15.94 18.50
C GLY A 539 -99.25 15.92 19.30
N ASP A 540 -98.32 16.77 18.91
CA ASP A 540 -97.05 16.95 19.55
C ASP A 540 -97.12 17.92 20.78
N SER A 541 -98.26 18.66 20.82
CA SER A 541 -98.62 19.48 21.98
C SER A 541 -100.04 19.24 22.31
N LEU A 542 -100.38 19.11 23.57
CA LEU A 542 -101.73 18.90 24.05
C LEU A 542 -102.01 19.71 25.31
N THR A 543 -103.10 20.46 25.30
CA THR A 543 -103.65 21.15 26.47
C THR A 543 -104.81 20.39 27.04
N VAL A 544 -104.75 20.02 28.28
CA VAL A 544 -105.82 19.32 28.99
C VAL A 544 -106.24 20.12 30.23
N PRO A 545 -107.49 20.02 30.68
CA PRO A 545 -107.97 20.60 31.93
C PRO A 545 -107.07 20.13 33.13
N PHE A 546 -106.87 21.01 34.09
CA PHE A 546 -106.10 20.66 35.30
C PHE A 546 -106.76 19.49 36.00
N GLY A 547 -105.92 18.57 36.49
CA GLY A 547 -106.35 17.31 37.15
C GLY A 547 -106.72 16.15 36.23
N THR A 548 -106.63 16.35 34.90
CA THR A 548 -106.88 15.26 33.95
C THR A 548 -105.55 14.60 33.46
N ALA A 549 -105.65 13.34 33.18
CA ALA A 549 -104.56 12.53 32.66
C ALA A 549 -104.50 12.64 31.11
N ALA A 550 -103.34 12.56 30.50
CA ALA A 550 -103.19 12.44 29.07
C ALA A 550 -102.61 11.04 28.72
N MET A 551 -102.87 10.62 27.52
CA MET A 551 -102.23 9.38 26.98
C MET A 551 -101.13 9.74 26.02
N LEU A 552 -99.97 9.16 26.21
CA LEU A 552 -98.88 9.17 25.24
C LEU A 552 -98.98 7.86 24.46
N GLY A 553 -99.17 7.92 23.17
CA GLY A 553 -99.13 6.74 22.32
C GLY A 553 -98.04 6.87 21.25
N GLY A 554 -97.40 5.81 20.94
CA GLY A 554 -96.32 5.82 19.96
C GLY A 554 -96.06 4.46 19.31
N ARG A 555 -95.15 4.46 18.38
CA ARG A 555 -94.71 3.23 17.71
C ARG A 555 -93.24 3.30 17.39
N LEU A 556 -92.55 2.19 17.68
CA LEU A 556 -91.14 1.93 17.34
C LEU A 556 -91.14 0.99 16.14
N THR A 557 -90.60 1.44 15.00
CA THR A 557 -90.56 0.63 13.76
C THR A 557 -89.14 0.57 13.23
N ARG A 558 -88.81 -0.43 12.43
CA ARG A 558 -87.63 -0.42 11.57
C ARG A 558 -87.85 0.61 10.44
N VAL A 559 -86.77 0.96 9.73
CA VAL A 559 -86.78 1.86 8.59
C VAL A 559 -87.72 1.33 7.49
N ASP A 560 -87.93 0.02 7.37
CA ASP A 560 -88.86 -0.67 6.45
C ASP A 560 -90.32 -0.63 6.93
N GLY A 561 -90.63 0.01 8.05
CA GLY A 561 -91.97 0.14 8.62
C GLY A 561 -92.38 -1.02 9.53
N ALA A 562 -91.64 -2.09 9.63
CA ALA A 562 -91.96 -3.24 10.52
C ALA A 562 -91.85 -2.84 11.99
N GLY A 563 -92.86 -3.20 12.79
CA GLY A 563 -92.89 -2.88 14.22
C GLY A 563 -91.82 -3.64 15.00
N ILE A 564 -91.13 -2.96 15.94
CA ILE A 564 -90.16 -3.56 16.84
C ILE A 564 -90.80 -3.86 18.18
N ALA A 565 -91.05 -5.12 18.42
CA ALA A 565 -91.73 -5.62 19.65
C ALA A 565 -90.77 -5.78 20.81
N GLY A 566 -91.33 -5.69 22.05
CA GLY A 566 -90.59 -6.07 23.28
C GLY A 566 -89.52 -5.10 23.75
N ARG A 567 -89.34 -3.95 23.11
CA ARG A 567 -88.28 -3.00 23.41
C ARG A 567 -88.73 -1.93 24.43
N LEU A 568 -87.79 -1.46 25.24
CA LEU A 568 -88.04 -0.42 26.23
C LEU A 568 -87.87 0.97 25.61
N VAL A 569 -88.95 1.75 25.66
CA VAL A 569 -88.94 3.18 25.28
C VAL A 569 -88.97 4.01 26.55
N ARG A 570 -88.02 4.88 26.70
CA ARG A 570 -87.92 5.78 27.85
C ARG A 570 -88.71 7.04 27.58
N VAL A 571 -89.57 7.38 28.59
CA VAL A 571 -90.35 8.61 28.59
C VAL A 571 -89.93 9.47 29.74
N VAL A 572 -89.51 10.70 29.47
CA VAL A 572 -89.06 11.64 30.48
C VAL A 572 -89.98 12.86 30.42
N ALA A 573 -90.60 13.16 31.56
CA ALA A 573 -91.48 14.28 31.76
C ALA A 573 -90.79 15.39 32.57
N ARG A 574 -90.49 16.54 31.96
CA ARG A 574 -89.83 17.67 32.61
C ARG A 574 -90.81 18.82 32.75
N PRO A 575 -91.08 19.38 33.97
CA PRO A 575 -91.91 20.59 34.12
C PRO A 575 -91.36 21.78 33.37
N LEU A 576 -92.28 22.61 32.73
CA LEU A 576 -91.84 23.70 31.87
C LEU A 576 -91.47 24.98 32.56
N ARG A 577 -91.99 25.38 33.72
CA ARG A 577 -91.58 26.52 34.55
C ARG A 577 -92.09 26.41 35.98
N GLY A 578 -91.29 26.84 36.98
CA GLY A 578 -91.70 27.28 38.32
C GLY A 578 -92.12 26.24 39.34
N ALA A 579 -92.13 24.99 39.04
CA ALA A 579 -92.47 23.94 39.99
C ALA A 579 -91.21 23.20 40.45
N VAL A 580 -90.93 23.17 41.73
CA VAL A 580 -89.92 22.34 42.39
C VAL A 580 -90.42 20.88 42.37
N LEU A 581 -90.72 20.38 41.20
CA LEU A 581 -91.17 19.00 41.03
C LEU A 581 -90.09 18.17 40.29
N PRO A 582 -89.81 16.98 40.75
CA PRO A 582 -88.81 16.13 40.14
C PRO A 582 -89.15 15.80 38.66
N THR A 583 -88.12 15.61 37.84
CA THR A 583 -88.27 15.02 36.52
C THR A 583 -88.67 13.56 36.67
N GLU A 584 -89.83 13.24 36.15
CA GLU A 584 -90.33 11.88 36.14
C GLU A 584 -89.74 11.11 34.93
N SER A 585 -89.26 9.90 35.14
CA SER A 585 -88.79 9.02 34.08
C SER A 585 -89.45 7.68 34.21
N GLU A 586 -90.08 7.26 33.14
CA GLU A 586 -90.80 5.97 33.09
C GLU A 586 -90.38 5.23 31.82
N THR A 587 -90.38 3.90 31.83
CA THR A 587 -90.11 3.09 30.66
C THR A 587 -91.36 2.27 30.29
N VAL A 588 -91.65 2.22 29.01
CA VAL A 588 -92.75 1.44 28.48
C VAL A 588 -92.22 0.42 27.47
N ARG A 589 -92.77 -0.79 27.47
CA ARG A 589 -92.38 -1.85 26.55
C ARG A 589 -93.27 -1.84 25.32
N THR A 590 -92.66 -1.95 24.14
CA THR A 590 -93.41 -2.03 22.88
C THR A 590 -94.12 -3.38 22.71
N GLY A 591 -95.33 -3.41 22.26
CA GLY A 591 -96.12 -4.59 21.91
C GLY A 591 -95.68 -5.23 20.58
N GLU A 592 -96.32 -6.35 20.15
CA GLU A 592 -95.94 -7.15 18.98
C GLU A 592 -95.82 -6.38 17.67
N ARG A 593 -96.60 -5.29 17.49
CA ARG A 593 -96.52 -4.41 16.31
C ARG A 593 -95.72 -3.12 16.54
N GLY A 594 -94.88 -3.10 17.62
CA GLY A 594 -94.05 -1.96 17.99
C GLY A 594 -94.84 -0.79 18.63
N GLY A 595 -96.13 -0.91 18.89
CA GLY A 595 -96.90 0.10 19.55
C GLY A 595 -96.66 0.17 21.05
N PHE A 596 -96.77 1.35 21.65
CA PHE A 596 -96.76 1.57 23.07
C PHE A 596 -97.74 2.65 23.49
N GLU A 597 -98.25 2.49 24.67
CA GLU A 597 -99.13 3.52 25.27
C GLU A 597 -98.71 3.68 26.75
N LEU A 598 -98.69 4.93 27.16
CA LEU A 598 -98.39 5.32 28.53
C LEU A 598 -99.35 6.36 29.02
N ARG A 599 -99.93 6.13 30.17
CA ARG A 599 -100.78 7.10 30.84
C ARG A 599 -100.00 8.10 31.62
N LEU A 600 -99.99 9.33 31.17
CA LEU A 600 -99.31 10.41 31.90
C LEU A 600 -100.26 10.94 32.95
N GLY A 601 -99.93 10.82 34.20
CA GLY A 601 -100.71 11.29 35.32
C GLY A 601 -101.01 12.81 35.25
N PRO A 602 -102.03 13.29 36.01
CA PRO A 602 -102.24 14.73 36.12
C PRO A 602 -101.05 15.43 36.73
N GLY A 603 -100.73 16.63 36.25
CA GLY A 603 -99.54 17.38 36.77
C GLY A 603 -99.43 18.72 36.05
N PRO A 604 -98.35 19.49 36.38
CA PRO A 604 -98.07 20.77 35.74
C PRO A 604 -97.80 20.64 34.23
N SER A 605 -97.81 21.77 33.52
CA SER A 605 -97.34 21.80 32.12
C SER A 605 -95.92 21.33 32.04
N ARG A 606 -95.65 20.30 31.22
CA ARG A 606 -94.38 19.62 31.09
C ARG A 606 -94.05 19.25 29.64
N ARG A 607 -92.75 19.18 29.42
CA ARG A 607 -92.18 18.64 28.15
C ARG A 607 -91.99 17.14 28.29
N ILE A 608 -92.57 16.41 27.38
CA ILE A 608 -92.38 14.96 27.29
C ILE A 608 -91.31 14.66 26.25
N THR A 609 -90.27 13.99 26.62
CA THR A 609 -89.25 13.49 25.71
C THR A 609 -89.33 11.97 25.69
N VAL A 610 -89.46 11.45 24.48
CA VAL A 610 -89.56 9.99 24.26
C VAL A 610 -88.26 9.58 23.54
N SER A 611 -87.58 8.60 24.03
CA SER A 611 -86.32 8.12 23.49
C SER A 611 -86.24 6.61 23.49
N PHE A 612 -85.61 6.09 22.50
CA PHE A 612 -85.18 4.70 22.40
C PHE A 612 -83.65 4.69 22.25
N ALA A 613 -82.97 4.05 23.17
CA ALA A 613 -81.51 4.08 23.21
C ALA A 613 -80.85 3.10 22.24
N GLY A 614 -81.59 2.22 21.57
CA GLY A 614 -81.07 1.09 20.84
C GLY A 614 -80.73 -0.06 21.80
N ASP A 615 -80.45 -1.24 21.29
CA ASP A 615 -79.84 -2.32 22.04
C ASP A 615 -78.33 -2.21 21.83
N GLU A 616 -77.58 -2.20 22.90
CA GLU A 616 -76.16 -2.46 22.87
C GLU A 616 -75.89 -3.91 22.55
#